data_2f11820224ebc934afa2171a7119e7bd
#
_entry.id   2f11820224ebc934afa2171a7119e7bd
#
_cell.length_a   1.000
_cell.length_b   1.000
_cell.length_c   1.000
_cell.angle_alpha   90.00
_cell.angle_beta   90.00
_cell.angle_gamma   90.00
#
_symmetry.space_group_name_H-M   'P 1'
#
loop_
_entity.id
_entity.type
_entity.pdbx_description
1 polymer ?
#
loop_
_entity_poly.entity_id
_entity_poly.type
_entity_poly.pdbx_seq_one_letter_code
_entity_poly.pdbx_strand_id
1 'polypeptide(L)'
;MKQIFGGLKMNLSKLSTIYNIRRMGENDVSLILDLENGNPLYFNYCPPKPSKQSVLNDLKALPEGKNMDDKFYIGFFKENRLVAIMDFIVSFPIKETIYIGLFMMDCKESGQGKGSLIINEVLTAFREEGFNKVRLAYMKGNPQSKRFWEKCGFMETGIERKNEHGKAVVLEKSL
;
A
#
# COMPACT_ATOMS: atom_id res chain seq x y z
N MET A 1 -6.49 35.50 -11.30
CA MET A 1 -6.40 34.50 -10.21
C MET A 1 -6.31 33.10 -10.86
N LYS A 2 -5.10 32.59 -11.09
CA LYS A 2 -4.90 31.26 -11.70
C LYS A 2 -5.00 30.22 -10.59
N GLN A 3 -6.10 29.48 -10.53
CA GLN A 3 -6.18 28.23 -9.77
C GLN A 3 -5.28 27.20 -10.49
N ILE A 4 -4.15 26.95 -9.91
CA ILE A 4 -3.28 25.83 -10.34
C ILE A 4 -3.81 24.61 -9.61
N PHE A 5 -4.71 23.85 -10.22
CA PHE A 5 -4.97 22.46 -9.88
C PHE A 5 -3.86 21.61 -10.50
N GLY A 6 -2.66 21.72 -9.93
CA GLY A 6 -1.58 20.80 -10.22
C GLY A 6 -1.74 19.59 -9.32
N GLY A 7 -2.01 18.41 -9.87
CA GLY A 7 -1.92 17.16 -9.12
C GLY A 7 -0.59 17.09 -8.38
N LEU A 8 -0.61 16.69 -7.13
CA LEU A 8 0.57 16.53 -6.29
C LEU A 8 1.50 15.53 -6.98
N LYS A 9 2.62 16.01 -7.56
CA LYS A 9 3.63 15.15 -8.17
C LYS A 9 4.49 14.58 -7.05
N MET A 10 4.07 13.46 -6.47
CA MET A 10 4.91 12.75 -5.52
C MET A 10 6.20 12.28 -6.19
N ASN A 11 7.33 12.61 -5.60
CA ASN A 11 8.62 12.12 -6.08
C ASN A 11 8.87 10.71 -5.55
N LEU A 12 8.63 9.70 -6.38
CA LEU A 12 8.77 8.29 -6.00
C LEU A 12 10.18 7.92 -5.56
N SER A 13 11.23 8.59 -6.07
CA SER A 13 12.61 8.29 -5.69
C SER A 13 12.92 8.60 -4.23
N LYS A 14 12.10 9.42 -3.56
CA LYS A 14 12.23 9.72 -2.13
C LYS A 14 11.63 8.67 -1.21
N LEU A 15 10.82 7.75 -1.75
CA LEU A 15 10.12 6.75 -0.93
C LEU A 15 11.04 5.65 -0.40
N SER A 16 12.24 5.49 -0.96
CA SER A 16 13.28 4.60 -0.42
C SER A 16 14.68 5.05 -0.81
N THR A 17 15.62 4.85 0.09
CA THR A 17 17.07 5.03 -0.15
C THR A 17 17.76 3.73 -0.56
N ILE A 18 17.08 2.60 -0.42
CA ILE A 18 17.63 1.24 -0.60
C ILE A 18 17.12 0.60 -1.90
N TYR A 19 15.86 0.87 -2.25
CA TYR A 19 15.20 0.24 -3.39
C TYR A 19 14.90 1.24 -4.49
N ASN A 20 15.06 0.82 -5.74
CA ASN A 20 14.54 1.57 -6.88
C ASN A 20 13.02 1.44 -6.91
N ILE A 21 12.33 2.58 -7.05
CA ILE A 21 10.87 2.60 -7.04
C ILE A 21 10.36 3.07 -8.40
N ARG A 22 9.37 2.37 -8.92
CA ARG A 22 8.61 2.80 -10.09
C ARG A 22 7.13 2.46 -10.00
N ARG A 23 6.33 3.18 -10.75
CA ARG A 23 4.92 2.80 -10.93
C ARG A 23 4.84 1.46 -11.66
N MET A 24 3.85 0.66 -11.24
CA MET A 24 3.49 -0.59 -11.88
C MET A 24 2.23 -0.38 -12.73
N GLY A 25 2.13 -1.12 -13.80
CA GLY A 25 1.01 -1.04 -14.72
C GLY A 25 0.64 -2.39 -15.34
N GLU A 26 -0.18 -2.38 -16.37
CA GLU A 26 -0.69 -3.60 -17.02
C GLU A 26 0.42 -4.51 -17.55
N ASN A 27 1.55 -3.95 -17.96
CA ASN A 27 2.71 -4.72 -18.42
C ASN A 27 3.42 -5.48 -17.29
N ASP A 28 3.13 -5.14 -16.02
CA ASP A 28 3.75 -5.75 -14.85
C ASP A 28 2.87 -6.82 -14.20
N VAL A 29 1.71 -7.12 -14.77
CA VAL A 29 0.70 -8.06 -14.19
C VAL A 29 1.32 -9.40 -13.83
N SER A 30 2.16 -9.97 -14.69
CA SER A 30 2.80 -11.26 -14.39
C SER A 30 3.76 -11.16 -13.21
N LEU A 31 4.51 -10.07 -13.10
CA LEU A 31 5.46 -9.84 -12.03
C LEU A 31 4.75 -9.63 -10.67
N ILE A 32 3.66 -8.88 -10.67
CA ILE A 32 2.81 -8.68 -9.49
C ILE A 32 2.18 -10.02 -9.06
N LEU A 33 1.61 -10.76 -10.01
CA LEU A 33 0.95 -12.04 -9.76
C LEU A 33 1.92 -13.07 -9.17
N ASP A 34 3.16 -13.11 -9.64
CA ASP A 34 4.20 -14.02 -9.11
C ASP A 34 4.51 -13.67 -7.64
N LEU A 35 4.60 -12.40 -7.29
CA LEU A 35 4.80 -11.95 -5.90
C LEU A 35 3.59 -12.31 -5.03
N GLU A 36 2.37 -12.07 -5.51
CA GLU A 36 1.13 -12.38 -4.79
C GLU A 36 0.97 -13.88 -4.55
N ASN A 37 1.27 -14.72 -5.54
CA ASN A 37 1.23 -16.18 -5.42
C ASN A 37 2.22 -16.71 -4.36
N GLY A 38 3.30 -16.00 -4.09
CA GLY A 38 4.23 -16.29 -3.01
C GLY A 38 3.67 -16.02 -1.60
N ASN A 39 2.49 -15.37 -1.49
CA ASN A 39 1.89 -14.94 -0.22
C ASN A 39 0.50 -15.57 0.05
N PRO A 40 0.35 -16.90 0.07
CA PRO A 40 -0.95 -17.56 0.17
C PRO A 40 -1.68 -17.22 1.48
N LEU A 41 -0.96 -16.92 2.55
CA LEU A 41 -1.57 -16.57 3.85
C LEU A 41 -2.41 -15.29 3.76
N TYR A 42 -1.96 -14.28 2.99
CA TYR A 42 -2.74 -13.07 2.77
C TYR A 42 -4.11 -13.39 2.15
N PHE A 43 -4.13 -14.26 1.14
CA PHE A 43 -5.34 -14.63 0.41
C PHE A 43 -6.27 -15.60 1.16
N ASN A 44 -5.82 -16.16 2.29
CA ASN A 44 -6.73 -16.84 3.23
C ASN A 44 -7.69 -15.86 3.92
N TYR A 45 -7.27 -14.60 4.10
CA TYR A 45 -8.09 -13.54 4.69
C TYR A 45 -8.75 -12.64 3.66
N CYS A 46 -8.18 -12.55 2.46
CA CYS A 46 -8.65 -11.72 1.35
C CYS A 46 -8.86 -12.59 0.09
N PRO A 47 -9.79 -13.57 0.10
CA PRO A 47 -10.09 -14.38 -1.09
C PRO A 47 -10.66 -13.51 -2.22
N PRO A 48 -10.64 -13.98 -3.48
CA PRO A 48 -10.11 -15.26 -3.95
C PRO A 48 -8.58 -15.26 -4.06
N LYS A 49 -8.00 -16.42 -4.44
CA LYS A 49 -6.58 -16.49 -4.82
C LYS A 49 -6.28 -15.52 -5.95
N PRO A 50 -5.05 -14.98 -6.02
CA PRO A 50 -4.70 -14.00 -7.03
C PRO A 50 -4.79 -14.58 -8.45
N SER A 51 -5.16 -13.73 -9.39
CA SER A 51 -5.27 -14.01 -10.79
C SER A 51 -4.84 -12.80 -11.61
N LYS A 52 -4.58 -12.98 -12.91
CA LYS A 52 -4.31 -11.84 -13.79
C LYS A 52 -5.43 -10.80 -13.74
N GLN A 53 -6.69 -11.25 -13.68
CA GLN A 53 -7.82 -10.35 -13.62
C GLN A 53 -7.91 -9.58 -12.30
N SER A 54 -7.64 -10.24 -11.15
CA SER A 54 -7.63 -9.53 -9.87
C SER A 54 -6.54 -8.47 -9.83
N VAL A 55 -5.32 -8.76 -10.31
CA VAL A 55 -4.24 -7.77 -10.41
C VAL A 55 -4.64 -6.59 -11.31
N LEU A 56 -5.24 -6.85 -12.47
CA LEU A 56 -5.73 -5.78 -13.35
C LEU A 56 -6.81 -4.91 -12.68
N ASN A 57 -7.69 -5.53 -11.91
CA ASN A 57 -8.72 -4.82 -11.15
C ASN A 57 -8.08 -3.94 -10.07
N ASP A 58 -7.12 -4.46 -9.32
CA ASP A 58 -6.44 -3.74 -8.25
C ASP A 58 -5.63 -2.55 -8.77
N LEU A 59 -4.98 -2.70 -9.92
CA LEU A 59 -4.27 -1.60 -10.60
C LEU A 59 -5.20 -0.42 -10.92
N LYS A 60 -6.49 -0.66 -11.12
CA LYS A 60 -7.50 0.34 -11.52
C LYS A 60 -8.47 0.73 -10.40
N ALA A 61 -8.48 -0.03 -9.30
CA ALA A 61 -9.41 0.21 -8.19
C ALA A 61 -9.21 1.58 -7.57
N LEU A 62 -10.29 2.33 -7.40
CA LEU A 62 -10.30 3.67 -6.82
C LEU A 62 -11.46 3.80 -5.84
N PRO A 63 -11.26 4.48 -4.71
CA PRO A 63 -12.37 4.87 -3.86
C PRO A 63 -13.18 6.00 -4.52
N GLU A 64 -14.41 6.17 -4.06
CA GLU A 64 -15.29 7.23 -4.54
C GLU A 64 -14.64 8.61 -4.43
N GLY A 65 -14.77 9.43 -5.46
CA GLY A 65 -14.25 10.79 -5.53
C GLY A 65 -12.75 10.89 -5.85
N LYS A 66 -12.09 9.78 -6.16
CA LYS A 66 -10.67 9.76 -6.54
C LYS A 66 -10.49 9.38 -8.01
N ASN A 67 -9.33 9.74 -8.57
CA ASN A 67 -8.95 9.44 -9.95
C ASN A 67 -7.57 8.79 -10.00
N MET A 68 -7.11 8.40 -11.20
CA MET A 68 -5.84 7.69 -11.38
C MET A 68 -4.60 8.53 -11.06
N ASP A 69 -4.73 9.87 -11.05
CA ASP A 69 -3.62 10.75 -10.64
C ASP A 69 -3.39 10.70 -9.12
N ASP A 70 -4.43 10.34 -8.36
CA ASP A 70 -4.37 10.16 -6.90
C ASP A 70 -3.84 8.80 -6.48
N LYS A 71 -3.80 7.83 -7.41
CA LYS A 71 -3.41 6.43 -7.14
C LYS A 71 -1.95 6.18 -7.47
N PHE A 72 -1.29 5.46 -6.58
CA PHE A 72 0.09 5.03 -6.74
C PHE A 72 0.18 3.52 -6.45
N TYR A 73 0.18 2.71 -7.51
CA TYR A 73 0.58 1.31 -7.42
C TYR A 73 2.05 1.23 -7.81
N ILE A 74 2.92 0.93 -6.84
CA ILE A 74 4.37 0.99 -6.98
C ILE A 74 5.03 -0.34 -6.65
N GLY A 75 6.17 -0.58 -7.29
CA GLY A 75 7.08 -1.69 -6.97
C GLY A 75 8.39 -1.18 -6.39
N PHE A 76 8.91 -1.91 -5.41
CA PHE A 76 10.24 -1.74 -4.84
C PHE A 76 11.17 -2.77 -5.44
N PHE A 77 12.24 -2.31 -6.07
CA PHE A 77 13.15 -3.17 -6.82
C PHE A 77 14.55 -3.12 -6.20
N LYS A 78 15.14 -4.29 -6.01
CA LYS A 78 16.57 -4.45 -5.78
C LYS A 78 17.19 -4.97 -7.07
N GLU A 79 18.00 -4.13 -7.72
CA GLU A 79 18.40 -4.35 -9.11
C GLU A 79 17.16 -4.50 -10.00
N ASN A 80 17.00 -5.65 -10.68
CA ASN A 80 15.83 -5.91 -11.52
C ASN A 80 14.77 -6.82 -10.87
N ARG A 81 14.94 -7.18 -9.57
CA ARG A 81 14.03 -8.07 -8.86
C ARG A 81 13.01 -7.26 -8.06
N LEU A 82 11.74 -7.56 -8.25
CA LEU A 82 10.66 -7.01 -7.44
C LEU A 82 10.72 -7.61 -6.03
N VAL A 83 10.82 -6.74 -5.01
CA VAL A 83 10.97 -7.10 -3.60
C VAL A 83 9.68 -6.86 -2.83
N ALA A 84 8.95 -5.82 -3.19
CA ALA A 84 7.68 -5.48 -2.56
C ALA A 84 6.80 -4.68 -3.53
N ILE A 85 5.50 -4.69 -3.26
CA ILE A 85 4.51 -3.83 -3.91
C ILE A 85 3.77 -3.02 -2.85
N MET A 86 3.33 -1.82 -3.24
CA MET A 86 2.47 -0.98 -2.43
C MET A 86 1.45 -0.27 -3.32
N ASP A 87 0.19 -0.27 -2.88
CA ASP A 87 -0.88 0.53 -3.45
C ASP A 87 -1.32 1.57 -2.44
N PHE A 88 -1.32 2.84 -2.81
CA PHE A 88 -1.81 3.90 -1.95
C PHE A 88 -2.52 5.01 -2.74
N ILE A 89 -3.43 5.68 -2.05
CA ILE A 89 -4.22 6.80 -2.55
C ILE A 89 -3.86 8.05 -1.73
N VAL A 90 -3.50 9.12 -2.42
CA VAL A 90 -3.20 10.41 -1.76
C VAL A 90 -4.47 11.21 -1.50
N SER A 91 -4.45 12.01 -0.43
CA SER A 91 -5.57 12.87 -0.03
C SER A 91 -6.89 12.09 0.12
N PHE A 92 -6.84 10.95 0.80
CA PHE A 92 -7.99 10.10 1.08
C PHE A 92 -7.90 9.48 2.49
N PRO A 93 -8.98 9.43 3.27
CA PRO A 93 -10.33 9.99 2.98
C PRO A 93 -10.43 11.51 3.11
N ILE A 94 -9.40 12.17 3.60
CA ILE A 94 -9.30 13.64 3.71
C ILE A 94 -7.96 14.14 3.16
N LYS A 95 -7.85 15.44 2.90
CA LYS A 95 -6.78 16.08 2.15
C LYS A 95 -5.36 15.73 2.62
N GLU A 96 -5.09 15.75 3.93
CA GLU A 96 -3.75 15.52 4.49
C GLU A 96 -3.49 14.04 4.85
N THR A 97 -4.31 13.13 4.36
CA THR A 97 -4.21 11.69 4.66
C THR A 97 -3.82 10.90 3.42
N ILE A 98 -2.94 9.93 3.59
CA ILE A 98 -2.68 8.87 2.61
C ILE A 98 -3.34 7.58 3.09
N TYR A 99 -4.00 6.88 2.19
CA TYR A 99 -4.57 5.55 2.45
C TYR A 99 -3.72 4.48 1.76
N ILE A 100 -3.13 3.59 2.54
CA ILE A 100 -2.43 2.41 2.01
C ILE A 100 -3.46 1.29 1.85
N GLY A 101 -3.74 0.91 0.61
CA GLY A 101 -4.66 -0.19 0.28
C GLY A 101 -4.00 -1.55 0.31
N LEU A 102 -2.73 -1.62 -0.06
CA LEU A 102 -1.94 -2.86 -0.09
C LEU A 102 -0.47 -2.56 0.23
N PHE A 103 0.14 -3.41 1.01
CA PHE A 103 1.59 -3.57 1.09
C PHE A 103 1.91 -5.05 1.19
N MET A 104 2.72 -5.56 0.28
CA MET A 104 3.10 -6.97 0.26
C MET A 104 4.55 -7.12 -0.15
N MET A 105 5.29 -7.96 0.57
CA MET A 105 6.68 -8.28 0.26
C MET A 105 6.79 -9.63 -0.44
N ASP A 106 7.84 -9.80 -1.25
CA ASP A 106 8.28 -11.14 -1.64
C ASP A 106 8.48 -12.00 -0.37
N CYS A 107 7.84 -13.15 -0.33
CA CYS A 107 7.90 -14.05 0.83
C CYS A 107 9.34 -14.43 1.22
N LYS A 108 10.26 -14.47 0.25
CA LYS A 108 11.70 -14.74 0.47
C LYS A 108 12.41 -13.63 1.26
N GLU A 109 11.83 -12.44 1.31
CA GLU A 109 12.36 -11.29 2.03
C GLU A 109 11.68 -11.08 3.40
N SER A 110 10.69 -11.90 3.73
CA SER A 110 9.93 -11.80 4.96
C SER A 110 10.74 -12.18 6.20
N GLY A 111 10.36 -11.64 7.37
CA GLY A 111 10.98 -11.98 8.67
C GLY A 111 12.33 -11.33 8.94
N GLN A 112 12.88 -10.53 8.03
CA GLN A 112 14.20 -9.90 8.14
C GLN A 112 14.15 -8.41 8.54
N GLY A 113 12.98 -7.91 8.93
CA GLY A 113 12.80 -6.49 9.28
C GLY A 113 12.71 -5.53 8.07
N LYS A 114 12.89 -6.02 6.86
CA LYS A 114 12.91 -5.21 5.62
C LYS A 114 11.59 -4.50 5.37
N GLY A 115 10.46 -5.16 5.65
CA GLY A 115 9.14 -4.55 5.49
C GLY A 115 8.94 -3.32 6.39
N SER A 116 9.33 -3.42 7.65
CA SER A 116 9.26 -2.29 8.59
C SER A 116 10.20 -1.15 8.16
N LEU A 117 11.37 -1.48 7.60
CA LEU A 117 12.31 -0.49 7.07
C LEU A 117 11.69 0.27 5.90
N ILE A 118 11.11 -0.44 4.90
CA ILE A 118 10.42 0.18 3.77
C ILE A 118 9.30 1.11 4.28
N ILE A 119 8.46 0.64 5.18
CA ILE A 119 7.35 1.44 5.72
C ILE A 119 7.89 2.70 6.40
N ASN A 120 8.94 2.62 7.20
CA ASN A 120 9.51 3.79 7.88
C ASN A 120 10.06 4.82 6.89
N GLU A 121 10.75 4.41 5.82
CA GLU A 121 11.22 5.31 4.77
C GLU A 121 10.02 5.99 4.06
N VAL A 122 9.02 5.21 3.68
CA VAL A 122 7.80 5.70 3.02
C VAL A 122 7.05 6.70 3.89
N LEU A 123 6.87 6.42 5.19
CA LEU A 123 6.20 7.33 6.12
C LEU A 123 6.98 8.65 6.29
N THR A 124 8.30 8.59 6.31
CA THR A 124 9.15 9.78 6.34
C THR A 124 8.94 10.64 5.09
N ALA A 125 8.97 10.02 3.92
CA ALA A 125 8.74 10.71 2.65
C ALA A 125 7.32 11.31 2.56
N PHE A 126 6.30 10.61 3.03
CA PHE A 126 4.93 11.14 3.08
C PHE A 126 4.82 12.39 3.96
N ARG A 127 5.49 12.39 5.11
CA ARG A 127 5.56 13.58 5.98
C ARG A 127 6.27 14.75 5.27
N GLU A 128 7.37 14.50 4.58
CA GLU A 128 8.11 15.53 3.83
C GLU A 128 7.29 16.11 2.67
N GLU A 129 6.39 15.32 2.07
CA GLU A 129 5.43 15.78 1.05
C GLU A 129 4.21 16.53 1.66
N GLY A 130 4.16 16.69 2.99
CA GLY A 130 3.15 17.50 3.70
C GLY A 130 1.91 16.75 4.15
N PHE A 131 1.93 15.43 4.14
CA PHE A 131 0.85 14.63 4.73
C PHE A 131 1.03 14.51 6.24
N ASN A 132 -0.09 14.50 6.96
CA ASN A 132 -0.11 14.46 8.42
C ASN A 132 -0.47 13.09 8.98
N LYS A 133 -1.05 12.22 8.13
CA LYS A 133 -1.61 10.95 8.56
C LYS A 133 -1.53 9.90 7.48
N VAL A 134 -1.34 8.66 7.91
CA VAL A 134 -1.55 7.49 7.07
C VAL A 134 -2.63 6.61 7.70
N ARG A 135 -3.56 6.16 6.88
CA ARG A 135 -4.64 5.24 7.22
C ARG A 135 -4.51 3.97 6.40
N LEU A 136 -4.89 2.86 7.00
CA LEU A 136 -5.00 1.57 6.32
C LEU A 136 -6.03 0.68 7.04
N ALA A 137 -6.28 -0.50 6.51
CA ALA A 137 -7.09 -1.49 7.20
C ALA A 137 -6.49 -2.89 7.01
N TYR A 138 -6.74 -3.78 7.98
CA TYR A 138 -6.43 -5.20 7.87
C TYR A 138 -7.68 -6.04 8.16
N MET A 139 -7.74 -7.25 7.62
CA MET A 139 -8.86 -8.15 7.88
C MET A 139 -8.83 -8.67 9.31
N LYS A 140 -9.92 -8.47 10.05
CA LYS A 140 -10.08 -8.92 11.44
C LYS A 140 -9.82 -10.42 11.55
N GLY A 141 -8.99 -10.80 12.50
CA GLY A 141 -8.57 -12.19 12.66
C GLY A 141 -7.26 -12.55 11.96
N ASN A 142 -6.61 -11.60 11.24
CA ASN A 142 -5.27 -11.77 10.68
C ASN A 142 -4.20 -11.27 11.66
N PRO A 143 -3.60 -12.14 12.49
CA PRO A 143 -2.66 -11.72 13.54
C PRO A 143 -1.32 -11.29 12.96
N GLN A 144 -0.94 -11.77 11.78
CA GLN A 144 0.31 -11.39 11.11
C GLN A 144 0.24 -9.94 10.67
N SER A 145 -0.84 -9.56 9.99
CA SER A 145 -1.04 -8.18 9.54
C SER A 145 -1.16 -7.21 10.71
N LYS A 146 -1.95 -7.56 11.73
CA LYS A 146 -2.07 -6.76 12.96
C LYS A 146 -0.71 -6.46 13.57
N ARG A 147 0.09 -7.49 13.88
CA ARG A 147 1.41 -7.34 14.51
C ARG A 147 2.38 -6.53 13.65
N PHE A 148 2.34 -6.71 12.33
CA PHE A 148 3.18 -5.95 11.42
C PHE A 148 2.89 -4.46 11.49
N TRP A 149 1.64 -4.06 11.38
CA TRP A 149 1.25 -2.66 11.38
C TRP A 149 1.42 -2.00 12.76
N GLU A 150 1.12 -2.72 13.85
CA GLU A 150 1.40 -2.25 15.21
C GLU A 150 2.90 -2.01 15.44
N LYS A 151 3.76 -2.92 14.95
CA LYS A 151 5.21 -2.74 14.97
C LYS A 151 5.68 -1.51 14.17
N CYS A 152 5.00 -1.16 13.09
CA CYS A 152 5.24 0.06 12.32
C CYS A 152 4.66 1.33 13.00
N GLY A 153 4.02 1.19 14.16
CA GLY A 153 3.50 2.29 14.96
C GLY A 153 2.10 2.75 14.57
N PHE A 154 1.35 1.93 13.86
CA PHE A 154 -0.08 2.16 13.61
C PHE A 154 -0.92 1.73 14.80
N MET A 155 -2.02 2.44 15.04
CA MET A 155 -2.97 2.15 16.12
C MET A 155 -4.37 1.94 15.56
N GLU A 156 -5.11 1.01 16.16
CA GLU A 156 -6.51 0.80 15.84
C GLU A 156 -7.34 2.04 16.22
N THR A 157 -8.22 2.45 15.31
CA THR A 157 -9.08 3.63 15.51
C THR A 157 -10.39 3.31 16.22
N GLY A 158 -10.70 2.02 16.42
CA GLY A 158 -12.01 1.56 16.86
C GLY A 158 -13.04 1.43 15.71
N ILE A 159 -12.68 1.84 14.49
CA ILE A 159 -13.56 1.72 13.33
C ILE A 159 -13.39 0.35 12.70
N GLU A 160 -14.50 -0.36 12.52
CA GLU A 160 -14.59 -1.58 11.71
C GLU A 160 -15.46 -1.32 10.48
N ARG A 161 -15.07 -1.86 9.34
CA ARG A 161 -15.84 -1.79 8.09
C ARG A 161 -16.12 -3.20 7.60
N LYS A 162 -17.39 -3.46 7.29
CA LYS A 162 -17.79 -4.74 6.68
C LYS A 162 -17.54 -4.68 5.19
N ASN A 163 -16.93 -5.72 4.64
CA ASN A 163 -16.78 -5.96 3.22
C ASN A 163 -17.21 -7.39 2.87
N GLU A 164 -17.05 -7.80 1.64
CA GLU A 164 -17.43 -9.14 1.15
C GLU A 164 -16.65 -10.28 1.82
N HIS A 165 -15.46 -10.00 2.38
CA HIS A 165 -14.59 -10.98 3.04
C HIS A 165 -14.73 -11.01 4.57
N GLY A 166 -15.54 -10.12 5.15
CA GLY A 166 -15.75 -10.02 6.58
C GLY A 166 -15.62 -8.60 7.11
N LYS A 167 -14.93 -8.44 8.25
CA LYS A 167 -14.70 -7.13 8.87
C LYS A 167 -13.24 -6.71 8.68
N ALA A 168 -13.03 -5.51 8.23
CA ALA A 168 -11.74 -4.84 8.21
C ALA A 168 -11.62 -3.87 9.39
N VAL A 169 -10.48 -3.92 10.07
CA VAL A 169 -10.15 -3.03 11.20
C VAL A 169 -9.29 -1.89 10.66
N VAL A 170 -9.72 -0.66 10.93
CA VAL A 170 -9.04 0.55 10.47
C VAL A 170 -7.97 0.99 11.46
N LEU A 171 -6.75 1.21 10.95
CA LEU A 171 -5.63 1.75 11.70
C LEU A 171 -5.19 3.08 11.13
N GLU A 172 -4.61 3.90 12.00
CA GLU A 172 -3.99 5.17 11.63
C GLU A 172 -2.64 5.35 12.31
N LYS A 173 -1.82 6.16 11.65
CA LYS A 173 -0.59 6.71 12.20
C LYS A 173 -0.47 8.18 11.84
N SER A 174 -0.22 9.03 12.85
CA SER A 174 0.21 10.42 12.64
C SER A 174 1.67 10.46 12.21
N LEU A 175 2.00 11.37 11.30
CA LEU A 175 3.34 11.51 10.70
C LEU A 175 4.16 12.62 11.38
#